data_3e15fde60049f5dc49368758d4325f54
#
_entry.id   3e15fde60049f5dc49368758d4325f54
#
_cell.length_a   1.000
_cell.length_b   1.000
_cell.length_c   1.000
_cell.angle_alpha   90.00
_cell.angle_beta   90.00
_cell.angle_gamma   90.00
#
_symmetry.space_group_name_H-M   'P 1'
#
loop_
_entity.id
_entity.type
_entity.pdbx_description
1 polymer ?
#
loop_
_entity_poly.entity_id
_entity_poly.type
_entity_poly.pdbx_seq_one_letter_code
_entity_poly.pdbx_strand_id
1 'polypeptide(L)'
;MSKTNKLALLPVMLCFFAMGFVDLVGIASNYVKNDLQLSDSTANVFPSLVFFWFLIFSVPTGMLMNKIGRKKTVLISLVVTLFSLLLPIFGESYGLMLVSFSLLGIGNALMQTSLNPLVSTVMKGGNLASTLTFGQFVKAIASFMAPYLAIWGAQASIPAFGLGWRVLFPIYLIIGTLATLLLFSTPIEEEPIEGKASSFAECFSLLGKPIVLLSFLGIMCHVGIDVGTNTTAPKILIERLGMSLNDAAFATSLYFIFRTIGCLTGSFFLRVMNNKFFFIISVTMMALSMCGMAVGTSKTVLFVAIALVGYGNSNVFSMVFARALQSVPDKQNEVSGLMIMGLFGGTIFPLLMGFASDGFGQVGAVIVMAIGVLYLFSYIPKMNNK
;
A
#
# COMPACT_ATOMS: atom_id res chain seq x y z
N MET A 1 16.30 -16.50 16.74
CA MET A 1 15.32 -15.55 17.29
C MET A 1 15.09 -15.88 18.75
N SER A 2 15.21 -14.92 19.67
CA SER A 2 14.84 -15.10 21.07
C SER A 2 13.34 -15.38 21.20
N LYS A 3 12.89 -16.02 22.29
CA LYS A 3 11.45 -16.27 22.53
C LYS A 3 10.63 -14.97 22.51
N THR A 4 11.18 -13.87 23.00
CA THR A 4 10.56 -12.55 23.06
C THR A 4 10.24 -11.98 21.66
N ASN A 5 11.11 -12.19 20.68
CA ASN A 5 10.91 -11.69 19.32
C ASN A 5 9.79 -12.44 18.55
N LYS A 6 9.57 -13.72 18.85
CA LYS A 6 8.48 -14.51 18.24
C LYS A 6 7.10 -14.06 18.73
N LEU A 7 6.99 -13.69 20.01
CA LEU A 7 5.73 -13.21 20.61
C LEU A 7 5.32 -11.83 20.06
N ALA A 8 6.29 -10.97 19.72
CA ALA A 8 6.02 -9.65 19.16
C ALA A 8 5.55 -9.70 17.68
N LEU A 9 5.81 -10.80 16.96
CA LEU A 9 5.49 -10.88 15.53
C LEU A 9 3.97 -10.90 15.28
N LEU A 10 3.20 -11.59 16.10
CA LEU A 10 1.75 -11.68 15.93
C LEU A 10 1.05 -10.32 16.07
N PRO A 11 1.27 -9.52 17.13
CA PRO A 11 0.72 -8.16 17.21
C PRO A 11 1.15 -7.25 16.06
N VAL A 12 2.41 -7.35 15.62
CA VAL A 12 2.92 -6.59 14.48
C VAL A 12 2.21 -6.99 13.19
N MET A 13 1.98 -8.29 12.95
CA MET A 13 1.21 -8.76 11.78
C MET A 13 -0.26 -8.29 11.85
N LEU A 14 -0.85 -8.24 13.03
CA LEU A 14 -2.21 -7.72 13.20
C LEU A 14 -2.27 -6.21 12.90
N CYS A 15 -1.19 -5.45 13.16
CA CYS A 15 -1.07 -4.07 12.72
C CYS A 15 -1.00 -3.95 11.18
N PHE A 16 -0.36 -4.91 10.47
CA PHE A 16 -0.43 -4.96 9.01
C PHE A 16 -1.84 -5.23 8.52
N PHE A 17 -2.61 -6.06 9.21
CA PHE A 17 -4.03 -6.24 8.91
C PHE A 17 -4.79 -4.92 9.05
N ALA A 18 -4.62 -4.21 10.18
CA ALA A 18 -5.22 -2.89 10.40
C ALA A 18 -4.76 -1.84 9.36
N MET A 19 -3.53 -1.93 8.89
CA MET A 19 -3.01 -1.08 7.80
C MET A 19 -3.82 -1.25 6.50
N GLY A 20 -4.43 -2.42 6.28
CA GLY A 20 -5.30 -2.69 5.13
C GLY A 20 -6.67 -2.00 5.19
N PHE A 21 -7.05 -1.45 6.34
CA PHE A 21 -8.36 -0.78 6.49
C PHE A 21 -8.50 0.43 5.56
N VAL A 22 -7.42 1.09 5.20
CA VAL A 22 -7.45 2.22 4.28
C VAL A 22 -8.03 1.86 2.91
N ASP A 23 -7.88 0.63 2.48
CA ASP A 23 -8.34 0.17 1.17
C ASP A 23 -9.88 0.05 1.10
N LEU A 24 -10.58 0.10 2.27
CA LEU A 24 -12.03 0.23 2.33
C LEU A 24 -12.55 1.49 1.64
N VAL A 25 -11.73 2.55 1.56
CA VAL A 25 -12.15 3.82 0.95
C VAL A 25 -12.60 3.63 -0.49
N GLY A 26 -12.00 2.71 -1.23
CA GLY A 26 -12.39 2.40 -2.60
C GLY A 26 -13.84 1.94 -2.73
N ILE A 27 -14.27 0.99 -1.91
CA ILE A 27 -15.67 0.51 -1.93
C ILE A 27 -16.60 1.48 -1.21
N ALA A 28 -16.16 2.06 -0.10
CA ALA A 28 -16.97 2.99 0.69
C ALA A 28 -17.34 4.25 -0.12
N SER A 29 -16.40 4.79 -0.92
CA SER A 29 -16.67 5.98 -1.74
C SER A 29 -17.81 5.75 -2.76
N ASN A 30 -17.95 4.52 -3.29
CA ASN A 30 -19.04 4.19 -4.18
C ASN A 30 -20.40 4.16 -3.46
N TYR A 31 -20.44 3.61 -2.25
CA TYR A 31 -21.67 3.63 -1.44
C TYR A 31 -22.05 5.06 -1.02
N VAL A 32 -21.07 5.84 -0.51
CA VAL A 32 -21.30 7.25 -0.14
C VAL A 32 -21.79 8.07 -1.34
N LYS A 33 -21.22 7.83 -2.54
CA LYS A 33 -21.70 8.45 -3.78
C LYS A 33 -23.18 8.18 -4.01
N ASN A 34 -23.59 6.93 -3.86
CA ASN A 34 -24.97 6.52 -4.08
C ASN A 34 -25.92 7.07 -3.00
N ASP A 35 -25.54 6.96 -1.72
CA ASP A 35 -26.37 7.38 -0.59
C ASP A 35 -26.59 8.90 -0.57
N LEU A 36 -25.56 9.68 -0.91
CA LEU A 36 -25.59 11.14 -0.90
C LEU A 36 -25.80 11.75 -2.30
N GLN A 37 -26.05 10.93 -3.34
CA GLN A 37 -26.26 11.36 -4.74
C GLN A 37 -25.15 12.30 -5.25
N LEU A 38 -23.87 11.94 -4.95
CA LEU A 38 -22.72 12.76 -5.32
C LEU A 38 -22.33 12.55 -6.80
N SER A 39 -21.68 13.56 -7.38
CA SER A 39 -20.99 13.41 -8.65
C SER A 39 -19.75 12.51 -8.51
N ASP A 40 -19.26 11.92 -9.62
CA ASP A 40 -18.03 11.13 -9.64
C ASP A 40 -16.82 11.94 -9.15
N SER A 41 -16.71 13.20 -9.56
CA SER A 41 -15.64 14.08 -9.14
C SER A 41 -15.63 14.31 -7.62
N THR A 42 -16.81 14.51 -7.03
CA THR A 42 -16.95 14.73 -5.57
C THR A 42 -16.64 13.46 -4.77
N ALA A 43 -17.08 12.29 -5.26
CA ALA A 43 -16.81 11.01 -4.63
C ALA A 43 -15.31 10.63 -4.71
N ASN A 44 -14.64 10.96 -5.81
CA ASN A 44 -13.21 10.68 -6.00
C ASN A 44 -12.29 11.53 -5.12
N VAL A 45 -12.82 12.55 -4.45
CA VAL A 45 -12.06 13.29 -3.42
C VAL A 45 -11.63 12.36 -2.29
N PHE A 46 -12.46 11.39 -1.89
CA PHE A 46 -12.16 10.49 -0.76
C PHE A 46 -10.89 9.66 -0.98
N PRO A 47 -10.73 8.85 -2.03
CA PRO A 47 -9.49 8.12 -2.26
C PRO A 47 -8.29 9.04 -2.54
N SER A 48 -8.51 10.20 -3.18
CA SER A 48 -7.44 11.17 -3.44
C SER A 48 -6.84 11.75 -2.17
N LEU A 49 -7.67 11.99 -1.14
CA LEU A 49 -7.20 12.48 0.16
C LEU A 49 -6.23 11.51 0.84
N VAL A 50 -6.44 10.22 0.69
CA VAL A 50 -5.54 9.21 1.30
C VAL A 50 -4.11 9.40 0.81
N PHE A 51 -3.89 9.49 -0.50
CA PHE A 51 -2.54 9.70 -1.07
C PHE A 51 -1.97 11.09 -0.75
N PHE A 52 -2.82 12.11 -0.67
CA PHE A 52 -2.43 13.46 -0.26
C PHE A 52 -1.83 13.48 1.15
N TRP A 53 -2.43 12.77 2.11
CA TRP A 53 -1.92 12.70 3.48
C TRP A 53 -0.59 11.95 3.59
N PHE A 54 -0.30 11.01 2.70
CA PHE A 54 1.03 10.38 2.64
C PHE A 54 2.12 11.40 2.31
N LEU A 55 1.87 12.33 1.39
CA LEU A 55 2.81 13.39 1.05
C LEU A 55 3.14 14.25 2.27
N ILE A 56 2.13 14.60 3.07
CA ILE A 56 2.28 15.55 4.18
C ILE A 56 2.82 14.87 5.45
N PHE A 57 2.26 13.72 5.84
CA PHE A 57 2.52 13.14 7.17
C PHE A 57 3.68 12.14 7.22
N SER A 58 4.17 11.62 6.10
CA SER A 58 5.19 10.57 6.14
C SER A 58 6.52 11.06 6.74
N VAL A 59 7.06 12.19 6.28
CA VAL A 59 8.32 12.74 6.83
C VAL A 59 8.16 13.20 8.29
N PRO A 60 7.11 13.96 8.67
CA PRO A 60 6.83 14.29 10.09
C PRO A 60 6.74 13.04 10.98
N THR A 61 6.18 11.95 10.48
CA THR A 61 6.11 10.68 11.23
C THR A 61 7.49 10.07 11.45
N GLY A 62 8.37 10.12 10.44
CA GLY A 62 9.77 9.73 10.60
C GLY A 62 10.46 10.49 11.73
N MET A 63 10.25 11.82 11.77
CA MET A 63 10.75 12.67 12.84
C MET A 63 10.10 12.38 14.20
N LEU A 64 8.80 12.06 14.22
CA LEU A 64 8.07 11.71 15.43
C LEU A 64 8.63 10.41 16.06
N MET A 65 8.96 9.41 15.24
CA MET A 65 9.58 8.17 15.73
C MET A 65 10.91 8.41 16.47
N ASN A 66 11.67 9.43 16.08
CA ASN A 66 12.89 9.84 16.78
C ASN A 66 12.63 10.52 18.14
N LYS A 67 11.40 10.93 18.41
CA LYS A 67 11.03 11.55 19.70
C LYS A 67 10.38 10.58 20.67
N ILE A 68 9.51 9.72 20.17
CA ILE A 68 8.66 8.87 21.02
C ILE A 68 8.84 7.38 20.80
N GLY A 69 9.64 6.97 19.79
CA GLY A 69 9.85 5.58 19.39
C GLY A 69 8.86 5.07 18.35
N ARG A 70 9.23 3.95 17.72
CA ARG A 70 8.45 3.32 16.62
C ARG A 70 7.13 2.74 17.12
N LYS A 71 7.19 1.95 18.23
CA LYS A 71 6.00 1.31 18.83
C LYS A 71 4.93 2.35 19.23
N LYS A 72 5.33 3.41 19.93
CA LYS A 72 4.38 4.47 20.33
C LYS A 72 3.78 5.18 19.12
N THR A 73 4.56 5.40 18.06
CA THR A 73 4.07 6.00 16.82
C THR A 73 3.03 5.10 16.14
N VAL A 74 3.27 3.77 16.10
CA VAL A 74 2.27 2.79 15.59
C VAL A 74 1.00 2.82 16.46
N LEU A 75 1.11 2.90 17.78
CA LEU A 75 -0.05 3.00 18.66
C LEU A 75 -0.86 4.29 18.40
N ILE A 76 -0.20 5.43 18.20
CA ILE A 76 -0.88 6.69 17.80
C ILE A 76 -1.60 6.51 16.46
N SER A 77 -0.97 5.87 15.48
CA SER A 77 -1.59 5.63 14.18
C SER A 77 -2.84 4.76 14.29
N LEU A 78 -2.81 3.71 15.12
CA LEU A 78 -3.96 2.87 15.41
C LEU A 78 -5.09 3.69 16.06
N VAL A 79 -4.78 4.51 17.06
CA VAL A 79 -5.78 5.38 17.71
C VAL A 79 -6.43 6.34 16.71
N VAL A 80 -5.65 6.99 15.85
CA VAL A 80 -6.18 7.86 14.78
C VAL A 80 -7.08 7.07 13.82
N THR A 81 -6.65 5.86 13.43
CA THR A 81 -7.44 4.97 12.59
C THR A 81 -8.75 4.56 13.27
N LEU A 82 -8.73 4.20 14.56
CA LEU A 82 -9.94 3.86 15.31
C LEU A 82 -10.92 5.03 15.37
N PHE A 83 -10.44 6.25 15.61
CA PHE A 83 -11.29 7.44 15.55
C PHE A 83 -11.90 7.65 14.17
N SER A 84 -11.15 7.43 13.10
CA SER A 84 -11.68 7.52 11.74
C SER A 84 -12.83 6.55 11.50
N LEU A 85 -12.71 5.30 11.97
CA LEU A 85 -13.72 4.25 11.81
C LEU A 85 -14.97 4.48 12.67
N LEU A 86 -14.86 5.23 13.77
CA LEU A 86 -16.00 5.59 14.62
C LEU A 86 -16.97 6.55 13.93
N LEU A 87 -16.46 7.53 13.18
CA LEU A 87 -17.28 8.61 12.64
C LEU A 87 -18.45 8.14 11.73
N PRO A 88 -18.23 7.23 10.76
CA PRO A 88 -19.30 6.76 9.89
C PRO A 88 -20.38 5.92 10.61
N ILE A 89 -20.13 5.49 11.84
CA ILE A 89 -21.13 4.78 12.64
C ILE A 89 -22.21 5.74 13.13
N PHE A 90 -21.85 6.99 13.40
CA PHE A 90 -22.75 8.00 13.96
C PHE A 90 -23.46 8.86 12.92
N GLY A 91 -23.05 8.87 11.66
CA GLY A 91 -23.68 9.69 10.66
C GLY A 91 -23.21 9.43 9.24
N GLU A 92 -23.91 10.05 8.26
CA GLU A 92 -23.76 9.80 6.82
C GLU A 92 -23.45 11.07 6.02
N SER A 93 -23.25 12.23 6.67
CA SER A 93 -23.05 13.48 5.93
C SER A 93 -21.71 13.48 5.18
N TYR A 94 -21.65 14.18 4.05
CA TYR A 94 -20.45 14.33 3.23
C TYR A 94 -19.25 14.83 4.06
N GLY A 95 -19.47 15.87 4.90
CA GLY A 95 -18.41 16.43 5.75
C GLY A 95 -17.86 15.41 6.76
N LEU A 96 -18.75 14.59 7.36
CA LEU A 96 -18.35 13.56 8.30
C LEU A 96 -17.52 12.46 7.61
N MET A 97 -17.93 12.02 6.41
CA MET A 97 -17.18 11.06 5.60
C MET A 97 -15.82 11.62 5.17
N LEU A 98 -15.79 12.93 4.81
CA LEU A 98 -14.53 13.60 4.44
C LEU A 98 -13.53 13.61 5.60
N VAL A 99 -13.98 13.93 6.82
CA VAL A 99 -13.15 13.90 8.01
C VAL A 99 -12.72 12.48 8.35
N SER A 100 -13.65 11.52 8.29
CA SER A 100 -13.36 10.10 8.52
C SER A 100 -12.25 9.59 7.59
N PHE A 101 -12.42 9.75 6.27
CA PHE A 101 -11.44 9.25 5.30
C PHE A 101 -10.12 10.04 5.33
N SER A 102 -10.16 11.33 5.68
CA SER A 102 -8.94 12.10 5.96
C SER A 102 -8.16 11.52 7.14
N LEU A 103 -8.83 11.28 8.27
CA LEU A 103 -8.21 10.66 9.45
C LEU A 103 -7.71 9.24 9.15
N LEU A 104 -8.44 8.47 8.34
CA LEU A 104 -8.01 7.14 7.91
C LEU A 104 -6.73 7.21 7.08
N GLY A 105 -6.63 8.18 6.16
CA GLY A 105 -5.43 8.46 5.38
C GLY A 105 -4.24 8.89 6.23
N ILE A 106 -4.47 9.81 7.18
CA ILE A 106 -3.44 10.24 8.15
C ILE A 106 -2.99 9.06 9.00
N GLY A 107 -3.93 8.32 9.61
CA GLY A 107 -3.60 7.13 10.40
C GLY A 107 -2.80 6.11 9.61
N ASN A 108 -3.13 5.90 8.34
CA ASN A 108 -2.42 4.97 7.48
C ASN A 108 -1.01 5.48 7.09
N ALA A 109 -0.84 6.78 6.85
CA ALA A 109 0.47 7.38 6.60
C ALA A 109 1.40 7.21 7.82
N LEU A 110 0.89 7.47 9.02
CA LEU A 110 1.61 7.21 10.27
C LEU A 110 1.94 5.72 10.43
N MET A 111 0.96 4.85 10.18
CA MET A 111 1.11 3.39 10.30
C MET A 111 2.19 2.86 9.37
N GLN A 112 2.09 3.13 8.08
CA GLN A 112 3.05 2.61 7.10
C GLN A 112 4.46 3.12 7.36
N THR A 113 4.60 4.38 7.78
CA THR A 113 5.90 4.97 8.08
C THR A 113 6.54 4.33 9.30
N SER A 114 5.77 4.00 10.35
CA SER A 114 6.32 3.51 11.62
C SER A 114 6.35 1.99 11.74
N LEU A 115 5.39 1.28 11.18
CA LEU A 115 5.28 -0.18 11.28
C LEU A 115 6.42 -0.90 10.53
N ASN A 116 6.76 -0.42 9.34
CA ASN A 116 7.81 -1.05 8.54
C ASN A 116 9.19 -1.04 9.24
N PRO A 117 9.70 0.07 9.80
CA PRO A 117 10.92 0.03 10.60
C PRO A 117 10.75 -0.68 11.96
N LEU A 118 9.54 -0.73 12.54
CA LEU A 118 9.29 -1.54 13.74
C LEU A 118 9.52 -3.03 13.46
N VAL A 119 9.16 -3.52 12.26
CA VAL A 119 9.49 -4.89 11.82
C VAL A 119 10.99 -5.13 11.87
N SER A 120 11.82 -4.18 11.46
CA SER A 120 13.29 -4.35 11.51
C SER A 120 13.80 -4.50 12.94
N THR A 121 13.18 -3.83 13.90
CA THR A 121 13.50 -3.95 15.34
C THR A 121 13.13 -5.33 15.88
N VAL A 122 11.97 -5.86 15.52
CA VAL A 122 11.48 -7.16 15.98
C VAL A 122 12.23 -8.33 15.32
N MET A 123 12.68 -8.15 14.07
CA MET A 123 13.27 -9.20 13.22
C MET A 123 14.81 -9.18 13.19
N LYS A 124 15.46 -8.99 14.33
CA LYS A 124 16.92 -9.03 14.43
C LYS A 124 17.46 -10.34 13.82
N GLY A 125 18.20 -10.24 12.71
CA GLY A 125 18.87 -11.36 12.04
C GLY A 125 18.02 -12.13 11.02
N GLY A 126 16.78 -11.71 10.71
CA GLY A 126 15.94 -12.30 9.66
C GLY A 126 16.00 -11.55 8.32
N ASN A 127 15.41 -12.12 7.27
CA ASN A 127 15.26 -11.41 6.00
C ASN A 127 14.12 -10.38 6.11
N LEU A 128 14.49 -9.11 6.20
CA LEU A 128 13.54 -8.00 6.36
C LEU A 128 12.55 -7.92 5.19
N ALA A 129 13.03 -8.05 3.95
CA ALA A 129 12.17 -8.01 2.77
C ALA A 129 11.09 -9.12 2.81
N SER A 130 11.47 -10.33 3.20
CA SER A 130 10.53 -11.46 3.37
C SER A 130 9.45 -11.14 4.40
N THR A 131 9.82 -10.57 5.55
CA THR A 131 8.86 -10.29 6.62
C THR A 131 7.94 -9.11 6.25
N LEU A 132 8.47 -8.08 5.61
CA LEU A 132 7.66 -6.98 5.06
C LEU A 132 6.69 -7.49 3.99
N THR A 133 7.13 -8.37 3.09
CA THR A 133 6.27 -8.99 2.08
C THR A 133 5.16 -9.83 2.71
N PHE A 134 5.47 -10.59 3.77
CA PHE A 134 4.43 -11.31 4.52
C PHE A 134 3.45 -10.35 5.20
N GLY A 135 3.92 -9.22 5.73
CA GLY A 135 3.06 -8.15 6.24
C GLY A 135 2.13 -7.60 5.16
N GLN A 136 2.63 -7.36 3.93
CA GLN A 136 1.81 -6.93 2.81
C GLN A 136 0.75 -7.98 2.41
N PHE A 137 1.07 -9.28 2.52
CA PHE A 137 0.07 -10.33 2.35
C PHE A 137 -1.04 -10.24 3.41
N VAL A 138 -0.68 -10.06 4.67
CA VAL A 138 -1.67 -9.91 5.77
C VAL A 138 -2.52 -8.66 5.57
N LYS A 139 -1.92 -7.54 5.12
CA LYS A 139 -2.63 -6.33 4.71
C LYS A 139 -3.65 -6.63 3.61
N ALA A 140 -3.24 -7.37 2.58
CA ALA A 140 -4.08 -7.69 1.44
C ALA A 140 -5.33 -8.50 1.83
N ILE A 141 -5.27 -9.31 2.89
CA ILE A 141 -6.44 -10.03 3.41
C ILE A 141 -7.52 -9.03 3.88
N ALA A 142 -7.13 -8.00 4.65
CA ALA A 142 -8.08 -6.98 5.11
C ALA A 142 -8.68 -6.20 3.93
N SER A 143 -7.85 -5.83 2.97
CA SER A 143 -8.28 -5.13 1.75
C SER A 143 -9.28 -5.96 0.94
N PHE A 144 -9.03 -7.27 0.82
CA PHE A 144 -9.92 -8.21 0.13
C PHE A 144 -11.25 -8.40 0.87
N MET A 145 -11.26 -8.36 2.19
CA MET A 145 -12.48 -8.53 3.00
C MET A 145 -13.43 -7.33 2.90
N ALA A 146 -12.93 -6.12 2.68
CA ALA A 146 -13.73 -4.90 2.72
C ALA A 146 -14.95 -4.91 1.79
N PRO A 147 -14.82 -5.23 0.47
CA PRO A 147 -15.97 -5.31 -0.43
C PRO A 147 -17.02 -6.34 0.01
N TYR A 148 -16.57 -7.50 0.46
CA TYR A 148 -17.47 -8.57 0.89
C TYR A 148 -18.27 -8.19 2.14
N LEU A 149 -17.63 -7.55 3.11
CA LEU A 149 -18.30 -7.05 4.32
C LEU A 149 -19.31 -5.95 3.99
N ALA A 150 -18.96 -5.03 3.08
CA ALA A 150 -19.86 -3.97 2.63
C ALA A 150 -21.09 -4.54 1.90
N ILE A 151 -20.87 -5.46 0.95
CA ILE A 151 -21.95 -6.11 0.20
C ILE A 151 -22.85 -6.93 1.15
N TRP A 152 -22.24 -7.72 2.05
CA TRP A 152 -23.00 -8.48 3.04
C TRP A 152 -23.89 -7.57 3.89
N GLY A 153 -23.33 -6.47 4.40
CA GLY A 153 -24.07 -5.51 5.20
C GLY A 153 -25.20 -4.79 4.41
N ALA A 154 -24.96 -4.48 3.15
CA ALA A 154 -25.97 -3.87 2.29
C ALA A 154 -27.14 -4.80 1.97
N GLN A 155 -26.89 -6.12 1.91
CA GLN A 155 -27.88 -7.13 1.51
C GLN A 155 -28.48 -7.90 2.72
N ALA A 156 -27.93 -7.71 3.93
CA ALA A 156 -28.37 -8.46 5.09
C ALA A 156 -29.84 -8.21 5.43
N SER A 157 -30.64 -9.27 5.48
CA SER A 157 -32.06 -9.25 5.90
C SER A 157 -32.22 -8.93 7.38
N ILE A 158 -31.25 -9.32 8.21
CA ILE A 158 -31.11 -8.84 9.59
C ILE A 158 -30.22 -7.60 9.47
N PRO A 159 -30.75 -6.42 9.83
CA PRO A 159 -30.01 -5.20 9.67
C PRO A 159 -28.72 -5.33 10.45
N ALA A 160 -27.60 -5.18 9.79
CA ALA A 160 -26.29 -5.09 10.37
C ALA A 160 -26.24 -3.88 11.34
N PHE A 161 -26.96 -4.00 12.46
CA PHE A 161 -27.26 -2.95 13.44
C PHE A 161 -27.89 -1.66 12.83
N GLY A 162 -28.61 -1.77 11.70
CA GLY A 162 -29.17 -0.62 10.97
C GLY A 162 -28.15 0.15 10.15
N LEU A 163 -26.91 -0.34 10.03
CA LEU A 163 -25.81 0.37 9.38
C LEU A 163 -25.67 0.05 7.88
N GLY A 164 -26.36 -1.01 7.38
CA GLY A 164 -26.19 -1.46 6.01
C GLY A 164 -24.72 -1.73 5.66
N TRP A 165 -24.23 -1.24 4.54
CA TRP A 165 -22.82 -1.40 4.12
C TRP A 165 -21.81 -0.86 5.13
N ARG A 166 -22.20 0.11 5.96
CA ARG A 166 -21.33 0.71 6.99
C ARG A 166 -21.00 -0.24 8.15
N VAL A 167 -21.58 -1.45 8.19
CA VAL A 167 -21.22 -2.48 9.18
C VAL A 167 -19.74 -2.87 9.14
N LEU A 168 -19.06 -2.62 8.01
CA LEU A 168 -17.62 -2.84 7.90
C LEU A 168 -16.81 -1.98 8.91
N PHE A 169 -17.30 -0.77 9.26
CA PHE A 169 -16.60 0.11 10.19
C PHE A 169 -16.54 -0.45 11.62
N PRO A 170 -17.65 -0.87 12.27
CA PRO A 170 -17.57 -1.50 13.59
C PRO A 170 -16.80 -2.82 13.58
N ILE A 171 -16.85 -3.62 12.49
CA ILE A 171 -16.05 -4.84 12.38
C ILE A 171 -14.55 -4.50 12.41
N TYR A 172 -14.11 -3.54 11.58
CA TYR A 172 -12.72 -3.11 11.56
C TYR A 172 -12.32 -2.38 12.84
N LEU A 173 -13.25 -1.67 13.49
CA LEU A 173 -13.03 -1.03 14.79
C LEU A 173 -12.69 -2.07 15.87
N ILE A 174 -13.42 -3.18 15.93
CA ILE A 174 -13.16 -4.27 16.88
C ILE A 174 -11.78 -4.88 16.63
N ILE A 175 -11.45 -5.20 15.37
CA ILE A 175 -10.17 -5.80 15.02
C ILE A 175 -9.02 -4.82 15.30
N GLY A 176 -9.18 -3.55 14.95
CA GLY A 176 -8.20 -2.50 15.21
C GLY A 176 -7.99 -2.26 16.73
N THR A 177 -9.04 -2.32 17.51
CA THR A 177 -8.96 -2.24 18.97
C THR A 177 -8.17 -3.42 19.53
N LEU A 178 -8.44 -4.64 19.06
CA LEU A 178 -7.67 -5.83 19.43
C LEU A 178 -6.19 -5.69 19.05
N ALA A 179 -5.89 -5.22 17.86
CA ALA A 179 -4.51 -4.94 17.40
C ALA A 179 -3.81 -3.95 18.34
N THR A 180 -4.52 -2.88 18.71
CA THR A 180 -4.01 -1.84 19.60
C THR A 180 -3.69 -2.39 20.99
N LEU A 181 -4.61 -3.14 21.59
CA LEU A 181 -4.43 -3.74 22.92
C LEU A 181 -3.29 -4.76 22.93
N LEU A 182 -3.20 -5.62 21.91
CA LEU A 182 -2.14 -6.61 21.79
C LEU A 182 -0.77 -5.95 21.57
N LEU A 183 -0.68 -4.94 20.73
CA LEU A 183 0.58 -4.22 20.55
C LEU A 183 0.96 -3.45 21.82
N PHE A 184 0.01 -2.82 22.50
CA PHE A 184 0.25 -2.08 23.74
C PHE A 184 0.83 -2.98 24.82
N SER A 185 0.26 -4.17 25.03
CA SER A 185 0.67 -5.13 26.05
C SER A 185 1.96 -5.90 25.70
N THR A 186 2.40 -5.87 24.43
CA THR A 186 3.59 -6.63 24.01
C THR A 186 4.87 -5.81 24.28
N PRO A 187 5.80 -6.30 25.09
CA PRO A 187 7.08 -5.63 25.29
C PRO A 187 7.93 -5.72 24.01
N ILE A 188 8.29 -4.56 23.45
CA ILE A 188 9.21 -4.44 22.32
C ILE A 188 10.36 -3.54 22.81
N GLU A 189 11.56 -4.10 22.87
CA GLU A 189 12.76 -3.35 23.17
C GLU A 189 13.19 -2.58 21.93
N GLU A 190 13.10 -1.27 21.99
CA GLU A 190 13.63 -0.36 20.98
C GLU A 190 14.98 0.17 21.43
N GLU A 191 15.85 0.49 20.48
CA GLU A 191 17.12 1.15 20.80
C GLU A 191 16.84 2.50 21.46
N PRO A 192 17.66 2.92 22.44
CA PRO A 192 17.48 4.22 23.08
C PRO A 192 17.45 5.33 22.05
N ILE A 193 16.56 6.28 22.24
CA ILE A 193 16.48 7.47 21.39
C ILE A 193 17.65 8.38 21.79
N GLU A 194 18.78 8.24 21.11
CA GLU A 194 19.98 9.08 21.32
C GLU A 194 19.97 10.24 20.31
N GLY A 195 20.07 11.47 20.82
CA GLY A 195 20.26 12.66 20.01
C GLY A 195 19.05 13.56 19.81
N LYS A 196 19.24 14.66 19.09
CA LYS A 196 18.17 15.59 18.70
C LYS A 196 17.32 15.00 17.60
N ALA A 197 16.01 15.23 17.65
CA ALA A 197 15.13 14.89 16.55
C ALA A 197 15.61 15.57 15.27
N SER A 198 15.66 14.80 14.17
CA SER A 198 16.09 15.33 12.87
C SER A 198 15.16 16.46 12.41
N SER A 199 15.73 17.49 11.80
CA SER A 199 14.96 18.54 11.15
C SER A 199 14.45 18.09 9.78
N PHE A 200 13.47 18.82 9.20
CA PHE A 200 13.03 18.58 7.83
C PHE A 200 14.20 18.62 6.83
N ALA A 201 15.09 19.61 6.98
CA ALA A 201 16.26 19.76 6.12
C ALA A 201 17.18 18.53 6.18
N GLU A 202 17.40 18.00 7.37
CA GLU A 202 18.19 16.76 7.56
C GLU A 202 17.50 15.54 6.93
N CYS A 203 16.17 15.41 7.07
CA CYS A 203 15.43 14.33 6.42
C CYS A 203 15.57 14.40 4.90
N PHE A 204 15.30 15.56 4.30
CA PHE A 204 15.39 15.73 2.85
C PHE A 204 16.84 15.66 2.33
N SER A 205 17.85 16.01 3.13
CA SER A 205 19.25 15.87 2.75
C SER A 205 19.64 14.41 2.48
N LEU A 206 18.92 13.44 3.06
CA LEU A 206 19.15 12.02 2.78
C LEU A 206 18.84 11.64 1.31
N LEU A 207 18.01 12.40 0.61
CA LEU A 207 17.83 12.23 -0.84
C LEU A 207 19.12 12.55 -1.63
N GLY A 208 20.08 13.26 -1.05
CA GLY A 208 21.43 13.41 -1.61
C GLY A 208 22.23 12.11 -1.62
N LYS A 209 21.84 11.08 -0.86
CA LYS A 209 22.43 9.74 -0.94
C LYS A 209 21.83 8.98 -2.12
N PRO A 210 22.65 8.56 -3.12
CA PRO A 210 22.11 7.96 -4.36
C PRO A 210 21.17 6.79 -4.11
N ILE A 211 21.48 5.92 -3.15
CA ILE A 211 20.65 4.75 -2.86
C ILE A 211 19.27 5.13 -2.29
N VAL A 212 19.20 6.19 -1.48
CA VAL A 212 17.92 6.67 -0.90
C VAL A 212 17.06 7.30 -1.99
N LEU A 213 17.64 8.17 -2.82
CA LEU A 213 16.92 8.79 -3.95
C LEU A 213 16.42 7.74 -4.94
N LEU A 214 17.29 6.80 -5.34
CA LEU A 214 16.90 5.74 -6.27
C LEU A 214 15.83 4.83 -5.69
N SER A 215 15.87 4.53 -4.39
CA SER A 215 14.83 3.75 -3.72
C SER A 215 13.51 4.53 -3.64
N PHE A 216 13.55 5.82 -3.33
CA PHE A 216 12.38 6.71 -3.33
C PHE A 216 11.68 6.70 -4.68
N LEU A 217 12.44 6.92 -5.77
CA LEU A 217 11.90 6.87 -7.13
C LEU A 217 11.42 5.45 -7.49
N GLY A 218 12.09 4.40 -7.00
CA GLY A 218 11.66 3.01 -7.20
C GLY A 218 10.30 2.72 -6.57
N ILE A 219 10.05 3.26 -5.37
CA ILE A 219 8.74 3.15 -4.70
C ILE A 219 7.68 3.97 -5.45
N MET A 220 8.02 5.17 -5.93
CA MET A 220 7.11 5.95 -6.78
C MET A 220 6.69 5.17 -8.03
N CYS A 221 7.65 4.54 -8.73
CA CYS A 221 7.36 3.70 -9.90
C CYS A 221 6.50 2.50 -9.54
N HIS A 222 6.85 1.77 -8.44
CA HIS A 222 6.08 0.63 -7.96
C HIS A 222 4.61 0.99 -7.75
N VAL A 223 4.32 2.05 -7.00
CA VAL A 223 2.95 2.47 -6.69
C VAL A 223 2.25 3.04 -7.91
N GLY A 224 2.99 3.78 -8.74
CA GLY A 224 2.47 4.28 -10.02
C GLY A 224 2.01 3.16 -10.95
N ILE A 225 2.76 2.06 -11.03
CA ILE A 225 2.40 0.87 -11.80
C ILE A 225 1.22 0.14 -11.15
N ASP A 226 1.18 0.07 -9.80
CA ASP A 226 0.09 -0.55 -9.04
C ASP A 226 -1.25 0.13 -9.33
N VAL A 227 -1.34 1.42 -9.08
CA VAL A 227 -2.54 2.22 -9.33
C VAL A 227 -2.84 2.31 -10.83
N GLY A 228 -1.79 2.49 -11.64
CA GLY A 228 -1.90 2.57 -13.09
C GLY A 228 -2.50 1.31 -13.71
N THR A 229 -2.05 0.14 -13.30
CA THR A 229 -2.62 -1.12 -13.79
C THR A 229 -4.09 -1.26 -13.43
N ASN A 230 -4.46 -0.93 -12.20
CA ASN A 230 -5.85 -1.02 -11.73
C ASN A 230 -6.80 -0.08 -12.48
N THR A 231 -6.31 1.09 -12.91
CA THR A 231 -7.13 2.05 -13.68
C THR A 231 -7.15 1.76 -15.18
N THR A 232 -6.06 1.20 -15.74
CA THR A 232 -5.89 1.04 -17.19
C THR A 232 -6.31 -0.35 -17.68
N ALA A 233 -6.10 -1.41 -16.90
CA ALA A 233 -6.43 -2.76 -17.35
C ALA A 233 -7.89 -2.95 -17.74
N PRO A 234 -8.91 -2.48 -16.96
CA PRO A 234 -10.29 -2.54 -17.40
C PRO A 234 -10.52 -1.76 -18.69
N LYS A 235 -9.93 -0.58 -18.85
CA LYS A 235 -10.09 0.26 -20.04
C LYS A 235 -9.53 -0.41 -21.30
N ILE A 236 -8.39 -1.10 -21.19
CA ILE A 236 -7.82 -1.88 -22.30
C ILE A 236 -8.79 -2.99 -22.74
N LEU A 237 -9.42 -3.69 -21.80
CA LEU A 237 -10.37 -4.75 -22.11
C LEU A 237 -11.62 -4.22 -22.80
N ILE A 238 -12.10 -3.04 -22.39
CA ILE A 238 -13.24 -2.36 -23.06
C ILE A 238 -12.82 -1.92 -24.46
N GLU A 239 -11.68 -1.22 -24.58
CA GLU A 239 -11.23 -0.63 -25.85
C GLU A 239 -10.93 -1.69 -26.92
N ARG A 240 -10.26 -2.80 -26.54
CA ARG A 240 -9.76 -3.79 -27.51
C ARG A 240 -10.67 -5.01 -27.70
N LEU A 241 -11.43 -5.38 -26.68
CA LEU A 241 -12.26 -6.59 -26.72
C LEU A 241 -13.75 -6.27 -26.74
N GLY A 242 -14.14 -4.98 -26.64
CA GLY A 242 -15.54 -4.58 -26.55
C GLY A 242 -16.26 -5.13 -25.31
N MET A 243 -15.53 -5.45 -24.24
CA MET A 243 -16.13 -6.01 -23.01
C MET A 243 -17.02 -4.98 -22.33
N SER A 244 -18.10 -5.45 -21.68
CA SER A 244 -18.90 -4.59 -20.81
C SER A 244 -18.09 -4.05 -19.65
N LEU A 245 -18.50 -2.91 -19.06
CA LEU A 245 -17.82 -2.33 -17.91
C LEU A 245 -17.76 -3.32 -16.73
N ASN A 246 -18.83 -4.08 -16.50
CA ASN A 246 -18.90 -5.07 -15.42
C ASN A 246 -17.91 -6.24 -15.64
N ASP A 247 -17.82 -6.74 -16.87
CA ASP A 247 -16.89 -7.83 -17.19
C ASP A 247 -15.43 -7.36 -17.14
N ALA A 248 -15.16 -6.14 -17.61
CA ALA A 248 -13.84 -5.55 -17.60
C ALA A 248 -13.34 -5.25 -16.17
N ALA A 249 -14.23 -4.97 -15.23
CA ALA A 249 -13.88 -4.76 -13.82
C ALA A 249 -13.18 -5.98 -13.19
N PHE A 250 -13.39 -7.19 -13.75
CA PHE A 250 -12.67 -8.39 -13.32
C PHE A 250 -11.13 -8.26 -13.46
N ALA A 251 -10.64 -7.41 -14.35
CA ALA A 251 -9.20 -7.14 -14.49
C ALA A 251 -8.56 -6.68 -13.17
N THR A 252 -9.22 -5.79 -12.45
CA THR A 252 -8.76 -5.31 -11.14
C THR A 252 -8.73 -6.45 -10.11
N SER A 253 -9.75 -7.28 -10.07
CA SER A 253 -9.79 -8.46 -9.19
C SER A 253 -8.65 -9.45 -9.52
N LEU A 254 -8.43 -9.71 -10.81
CA LEU A 254 -7.35 -10.59 -11.28
C LEU A 254 -5.97 -10.06 -10.83
N TYR A 255 -5.74 -8.77 -10.98
CA TYR A 255 -4.51 -8.11 -10.50
C TYR A 255 -4.30 -8.35 -9.01
N PHE A 256 -5.30 -8.07 -8.17
CA PHE A 256 -5.18 -8.21 -6.72
C PHE A 256 -5.05 -9.67 -6.27
N ILE A 257 -5.70 -10.62 -6.94
CA ILE A 257 -5.52 -12.05 -6.68
C ILE A 257 -4.05 -12.43 -6.87
N PHE A 258 -3.46 -12.11 -8.03
CA PHE A 258 -2.07 -12.44 -8.31
C PHE A 258 -1.08 -11.65 -7.46
N ARG A 259 -1.39 -10.41 -7.11
CA ARG A 259 -0.61 -9.63 -6.14
C ARG A 259 -0.60 -10.28 -4.75
N THR A 260 -1.74 -10.75 -4.28
CA THR A 260 -1.86 -11.42 -2.97
C THR A 260 -1.11 -12.75 -2.96
N ILE A 261 -1.27 -13.57 -4.01
CA ILE A 261 -0.49 -14.80 -4.19
C ILE A 261 1.01 -14.50 -4.26
N GLY A 262 1.39 -13.46 -4.99
CA GLY A 262 2.78 -13.01 -5.09
C GLY A 262 3.38 -12.56 -3.76
N CYS A 263 2.63 -11.85 -2.92
CA CYS A 263 3.08 -11.49 -1.56
C CYS A 263 3.26 -12.74 -0.69
N LEU A 264 2.32 -13.69 -0.73
CA LEU A 264 2.42 -14.93 0.05
C LEU A 264 3.64 -15.75 -0.37
N THR A 265 3.70 -16.12 -1.65
CA THR A 265 4.78 -16.97 -2.19
C THR A 265 6.13 -16.25 -2.14
N GLY A 266 6.17 -14.96 -2.44
CA GLY A 266 7.37 -14.13 -2.39
C GLY A 266 7.95 -14.04 -0.98
N SER A 267 7.12 -14.04 0.05
CA SER A 267 7.62 -14.06 1.44
C SER A 267 8.44 -15.34 1.75
N PHE A 268 8.09 -16.47 1.12
CA PHE A 268 8.86 -17.72 1.22
C PHE A 268 10.11 -17.68 0.33
N PHE A 269 9.95 -17.27 -0.93
CA PHE A 269 11.07 -17.22 -1.88
C PHE A 269 12.18 -16.27 -1.40
N LEU A 270 11.85 -15.10 -0.84
CA LEU A 270 12.82 -14.17 -0.28
C LEU A 270 13.61 -14.72 0.93
N ARG A 271 13.18 -15.83 1.54
CA ARG A 271 13.96 -16.51 2.59
C ARG A 271 15.04 -17.43 2.04
N VAL A 272 14.80 -18.03 0.86
CA VAL A 272 15.63 -19.10 0.31
C VAL A 272 16.38 -18.68 -0.95
N MET A 273 15.90 -17.65 -1.65
CA MET A 273 16.51 -17.13 -2.87
C MET A 273 17.27 -15.83 -2.60
N ASN A 274 18.22 -15.54 -3.49
CA ASN A 274 18.90 -14.25 -3.50
C ASN A 274 17.91 -13.13 -3.86
N ASN A 275 17.86 -12.07 -3.04
CA ASN A 275 16.94 -10.96 -3.21
C ASN A 275 17.09 -10.27 -4.59
N LYS A 276 18.33 -10.11 -5.07
CA LYS A 276 18.59 -9.52 -6.39
C LYS A 276 18.04 -10.39 -7.52
N PHE A 277 18.22 -11.70 -7.44
CA PHE A 277 17.71 -12.63 -8.45
C PHE A 277 16.16 -12.64 -8.48
N PHE A 278 15.53 -12.65 -7.30
CA PHE A 278 14.07 -12.57 -7.21
C PHE A 278 13.54 -11.22 -7.72
N PHE A 279 14.27 -10.12 -7.47
CA PHE A 279 13.93 -8.81 -8.02
C PHE A 279 13.99 -8.79 -9.55
N ILE A 280 15.02 -9.41 -10.15
CA ILE A 280 15.14 -9.54 -11.61
C ILE A 280 13.93 -10.29 -12.18
N ILE A 281 13.53 -11.43 -11.58
CA ILE A 281 12.35 -12.18 -12.01
C ILE A 281 11.11 -11.27 -11.94
N SER A 282 10.90 -10.59 -10.82
CA SER A 282 9.76 -9.69 -10.61
C SER A 282 9.66 -8.61 -11.68
N VAL A 283 10.76 -7.89 -11.94
CA VAL A 283 10.77 -6.79 -12.92
C VAL A 283 10.66 -7.33 -14.36
N THR A 284 11.22 -8.52 -14.64
CA THR A 284 11.06 -9.18 -15.95
C THR A 284 9.60 -9.55 -16.22
N MET A 285 8.89 -10.09 -15.21
CA MET A 285 7.45 -10.37 -15.33
C MET A 285 6.65 -9.11 -15.61
N MET A 286 7.00 -8.00 -14.94
CA MET A 286 6.37 -6.70 -15.19
C MET A 286 6.64 -6.20 -16.61
N ALA A 287 7.87 -6.36 -17.13
CA ALA A 287 8.20 -5.96 -18.50
C ALA A 287 7.43 -6.78 -19.55
N LEU A 288 7.37 -8.10 -19.37
CA LEU A 288 6.56 -8.98 -20.23
C LEU A 288 5.07 -8.57 -20.19
N SER A 289 4.58 -8.20 -19.01
CA SER A 289 3.21 -7.68 -18.85
C SER A 289 3.01 -6.39 -19.65
N MET A 290 3.92 -5.42 -19.57
CA MET A 290 3.81 -4.16 -20.35
C MET A 290 3.75 -4.46 -21.85
N CYS A 291 4.60 -5.37 -22.35
CA CYS A 291 4.52 -5.82 -23.74
C CYS A 291 3.15 -6.45 -24.05
N GLY A 292 2.67 -7.38 -23.20
CA GLY A 292 1.37 -8.01 -23.39
C GLY A 292 0.20 -7.02 -23.37
N MET A 293 0.22 -6.04 -22.47
CA MET A 293 -0.81 -4.99 -22.42
C MET A 293 -0.69 -3.99 -23.59
N ALA A 294 0.52 -3.74 -24.11
CA ALA A 294 0.71 -2.83 -25.24
C ALA A 294 0.19 -3.41 -26.54
N VAL A 295 0.48 -4.69 -26.84
CA VAL A 295 0.20 -5.29 -28.17
C VAL A 295 -0.85 -6.41 -28.13
N GLY A 296 -1.29 -6.86 -26.96
CA GLY A 296 -2.24 -7.97 -26.81
C GLY A 296 -3.60 -7.66 -27.42
N THR A 297 -4.12 -8.57 -28.24
CA THR A 297 -5.43 -8.48 -28.88
C THR A 297 -6.41 -9.56 -28.44
N SER A 298 -5.95 -10.56 -27.71
CA SER A 298 -6.79 -11.64 -27.18
C SER A 298 -7.02 -11.51 -25.68
N LYS A 299 -8.18 -11.97 -25.22
CA LYS A 299 -8.55 -12.00 -23.78
C LYS A 299 -7.51 -12.73 -22.95
N THR A 300 -7.02 -13.87 -23.42
CA THR A 300 -6.02 -14.69 -22.72
C THR A 300 -4.71 -13.94 -22.53
N VAL A 301 -4.18 -13.31 -23.59
CA VAL A 301 -2.92 -12.54 -23.51
C VAL A 301 -3.04 -11.38 -22.53
N LEU A 302 -4.15 -10.64 -22.58
CA LEU A 302 -4.37 -9.52 -21.66
C LEU A 302 -4.54 -9.98 -20.21
N PHE A 303 -5.26 -11.06 -19.96
CA PHE A 303 -5.42 -11.61 -18.62
C PHE A 303 -4.10 -12.13 -18.05
N VAL A 304 -3.30 -12.84 -18.86
CA VAL A 304 -1.95 -13.28 -18.47
C VAL A 304 -1.06 -12.07 -18.17
N ALA A 305 -1.10 -11.02 -18.99
CA ALA A 305 -0.34 -9.82 -18.76
C ALA A 305 -0.72 -9.15 -17.43
N ILE A 306 -2.02 -9.02 -17.14
CA ILE A 306 -2.51 -8.45 -15.87
C ILE A 306 -2.07 -9.30 -14.67
N ALA A 307 -2.15 -10.62 -14.79
CA ALA A 307 -1.68 -11.54 -13.75
C ALA A 307 -0.16 -11.42 -13.51
N LEU A 308 0.63 -11.30 -14.58
CA LEU A 308 2.09 -11.15 -14.52
C LEU A 308 2.50 -9.85 -13.81
N VAL A 309 1.86 -8.73 -14.10
CA VAL A 309 2.19 -7.48 -13.38
C VAL A 309 1.72 -7.54 -11.93
N GLY A 310 0.57 -8.14 -11.64
CA GLY A 310 0.09 -8.33 -10.27
C GLY A 310 1.10 -9.11 -9.43
N TYR A 311 1.55 -10.26 -9.94
CA TYR A 311 2.55 -11.09 -9.27
C TYR A 311 3.93 -10.39 -9.21
N GLY A 312 4.43 -9.87 -10.33
CA GLY A 312 5.75 -9.23 -10.42
C GLY A 312 5.88 -8.01 -9.52
N ASN A 313 4.85 -7.16 -9.47
CA ASN A 313 4.86 -5.93 -8.66
C ASN A 313 4.68 -6.20 -7.15
N SER A 314 4.16 -7.36 -6.75
CA SER A 314 3.78 -7.68 -5.37
C SER A 314 4.89 -7.52 -4.33
N ASN A 315 6.13 -7.78 -4.70
CA ASN A 315 7.27 -7.82 -3.78
C ASN A 315 8.22 -6.61 -3.91
N VAL A 316 8.05 -5.80 -4.96
CA VAL A 316 8.95 -4.68 -5.29
C VAL A 316 9.04 -3.69 -4.13
N PHE A 317 7.90 -3.28 -3.55
CA PHE A 317 7.89 -2.39 -2.39
C PHE A 317 8.77 -2.91 -1.26
N SER A 318 8.53 -4.14 -0.82
CA SER A 318 9.22 -4.73 0.33
C SER A 318 10.73 -4.85 0.10
N MET A 319 11.14 -5.21 -1.11
CA MET A 319 12.56 -5.34 -1.46
C MET A 319 13.25 -3.98 -1.53
N VAL A 320 12.67 -3.00 -2.20
CA VAL A 320 13.22 -1.64 -2.33
C VAL A 320 13.23 -0.93 -0.97
N PHE A 321 12.16 -1.04 -0.21
CA PHE A 321 12.04 -0.46 1.12
C PHE A 321 13.08 -1.04 2.09
N ALA A 322 13.21 -2.37 2.14
CA ALA A 322 14.20 -3.04 2.98
C ALA A 322 15.63 -2.61 2.59
N ARG A 323 15.91 -2.50 1.29
CA ARG A 323 17.21 -2.03 0.78
C ARG A 323 17.50 -0.59 1.20
N ALA A 324 16.52 0.30 1.13
CA ALA A 324 16.65 1.68 1.57
C ALA A 324 16.97 1.76 3.08
N LEU A 325 16.19 1.08 3.93
CA LEU A 325 16.44 1.06 5.39
C LEU A 325 17.83 0.53 5.75
N GLN A 326 18.26 -0.56 5.10
CA GLN A 326 19.56 -1.16 5.33
C GLN A 326 20.75 -0.29 4.86
N SER A 327 20.50 0.64 3.93
CA SER A 327 21.56 1.51 3.41
C SER A 327 21.96 2.64 4.34
N VAL A 328 21.10 3.01 5.29
CA VAL A 328 21.32 4.08 6.27
C VAL A 328 20.80 3.60 7.65
N PRO A 329 21.53 2.67 8.31
CA PRO A 329 21.03 2.06 9.55
C PRO A 329 20.72 3.07 10.66
N ASP A 330 21.52 4.14 10.76
CA ASP A 330 21.39 5.14 11.82
C ASP A 330 20.25 6.12 11.61
N LYS A 331 19.62 6.12 10.41
CA LYS A 331 18.55 7.07 10.00
C LYS A 331 17.34 6.33 9.40
N GLN A 332 17.02 5.14 9.91
CA GLN A 332 15.96 4.30 9.36
C GLN A 332 14.58 4.97 9.45
N ASN A 333 14.33 5.77 10.48
CA ASN A 333 13.06 6.44 10.68
C ASN A 333 12.82 7.52 9.62
N GLU A 334 13.85 8.33 9.34
CA GLU A 334 13.82 9.36 8.30
C GLU A 334 13.73 8.74 6.91
N VAL A 335 14.52 7.70 6.64
CA VAL A 335 14.45 6.95 5.38
C VAL A 335 13.06 6.36 5.20
N SER A 336 12.44 5.78 6.23
CA SER A 336 11.08 5.27 6.16
C SER A 336 10.09 6.38 5.78
N GLY A 337 10.19 7.54 6.41
CA GLY A 337 9.34 8.70 6.08
C GLY A 337 9.45 9.10 4.61
N LEU A 338 10.68 9.17 4.07
CA LEU A 338 10.92 9.48 2.67
C LEU A 338 10.35 8.39 1.73
N MET A 339 10.59 7.10 2.07
CA MET A 339 10.10 5.99 1.24
C MET A 339 8.57 5.98 1.17
N ILE A 340 7.89 6.19 2.29
CA ILE A 340 6.43 6.23 2.32
C ILE A 340 5.87 7.49 1.66
N MET A 341 6.56 8.63 1.71
CA MET A 341 6.22 9.80 0.90
C MET A 341 6.23 9.46 -0.60
N GLY A 342 7.07 8.52 -1.04
CA GLY A 342 7.10 8.02 -2.43
C GLY A 342 5.78 7.37 -2.90
N LEU A 343 4.88 6.98 -1.98
CA LEU A 343 3.54 6.50 -2.34
C LEU A 343 2.70 7.56 -3.10
N PHE A 344 3.11 8.82 -3.04
CA PHE A 344 2.54 9.89 -3.89
C PHE A 344 2.71 9.62 -5.40
N GLY A 345 3.57 8.69 -5.79
CA GLY A 345 3.63 8.12 -7.14
C GLY A 345 2.27 7.63 -7.66
N GLY A 346 1.41 7.15 -6.75
CA GLY A 346 0.02 6.78 -7.06
C GLY A 346 -0.88 7.94 -7.51
N THR A 347 -0.45 9.19 -7.33
CA THR A 347 -1.10 10.37 -7.89
C THR A 347 -0.41 10.81 -9.20
N ILE A 348 0.91 10.81 -9.22
CA ILE A 348 1.69 11.32 -10.37
C ILE A 348 1.50 10.45 -11.61
N PHE A 349 1.60 9.13 -11.47
CA PHE A 349 1.51 8.22 -12.61
C PHE A 349 0.15 8.28 -13.31
N PRO A 350 -1.01 8.18 -12.61
CA PRO A 350 -2.31 8.30 -13.27
C PRO A 350 -2.52 9.63 -14.00
N LEU A 351 -1.98 10.73 -13.49
CA LEU A 351 -2.01 12.02 -14.19
C LEU A 351 -1.23 11.96 -15.51
N LEU A 352 0.01 11.48 -15.48
CA LEU A 352 0.83 11.33 -16.69
C LEU A 352 0.20 10.33 -17.67
N MET A 353 -0.38 9.25 -17.17
CA MET A 353 -1.08 8.25 -17.96
C MET A 353 -2.33 8.83 -18.63
N GLY A 354 -3.08 9.70 -17.93
CA GLY A 354 -4.21 10.42 -18.50
C GLY A 354 -3.78 11.23 -19.73
N PHE A 355 -2.79 12.10 -19.59
CA PHE A 355 -2.26 12.88 -20.70
C PHE A 355 -1.74 12.01 -21.86
N ALA A 356 -1.03 10.94 -21.56
CA ALA A 356 -0.54 10.03 -22.58
C ALA A 356 -1.68 9.27 -23.30
N SER A 357 -2.74 8.92 -22.56
CA SER A 357 -3.92 8.24 -23.13
C SER A 357 -4.73 9.14 -24.05
N ASP A 358 -4.78 10.44 -23.78
CA ASP A 358 -5.47 11.40 -24.67
C ASP A 358 -4.87 11.43 -26.07
N GLY A 359 -3.53 11.22 -26.18
CA GLY A 359 -2.83 11.22 -27.47
C GLY A 359 -2.68 9.85 -28.15
N PHE A 360 -2.56 8.77 -27.35
CA PHE A 360 -2.19 7.43 -27.82
C PHE A 360 -3.14 6.32 -27.40
N GLY A 361 -4.34 6.64 -26.90
CA GLY A 361 -5.27 5.67 -26.33
C GLY A 361 -4.66 4.98 -25.08
N GLN A 362 -5.21 3.85 -24.69
CA GLN A 362 -4.72 3.13 -23.49
C GLN A 362 -3.26 2.63 -23.62
N VAL A 363 -2.71 2.55 -24.84
CA VAL A 363 -1.28 2.27 -25.07
C VAL A 363 -0.41 3.38 -24.46
N GLY A 364 -0.84 4.63 -24.52
CA GLY A 364 -0.13 5.75 -23.86
C GLY A 364 0.03 5.54 -22.35
N ALA A 365 -1.02 5.08 -21.66
CA ALA A 365 -0.93 4.74 -20.25
C ALA A 365 0.06 3.58 -19.99
N VAL A 366 0.06 2.55 -20.86
CA VAL A 366 0.99 1.43 -20.76
C VAL A 366 2.44 1.90 -20.94
N ILE A 367 2.70 2.83 -21.85
CA ILE A 367 4.04 3.41 -22.07
C ILE A 367 4.55 4.11 -20.81
N VAL A 368 3.70 4.89 -20.13
CA VAL A 368 4.09 5.56 -18.87
C VAL A 368 4.44 4.52 -17.79
N MET A 369 3.66 3.45 -17.65
CA MET A 369 3.98 2.36 -16.73
C MET A 369 5.28 1.63 -17.14
N ALA A 370 5.49 1.41 -18.44
CA ALA A 370 6.70 0.77 -18.96
C ALA A 370 7.98 1.58 -18.65
N ILE A 371 7.91 2.92 -18.67
CA ILE A 371 9.01 3.79 -18.22
C ILE A 371 9.32 3.51 -16.73
N GLY A 372 8.30 3.37 -15.89
CA GLY A 372 8.49 2.97 -14.49
C GLY A 372 9.14 1.59 -14.34
N VAL A 373 8.78 0.62 -15.18
CA VAL A 373 9.40 -0.72 -15.20
C VAL A 373 10.85 -0.63 -15.66
N LEU A 374 11.16 0.15 -16.68
CA LEU A 374 12.56 0.40 -17.15
C LEU A 374 13.39 1.04 -16.03
N TYR A 375 12.81 1.97 -15.27
CA TYR A 375 13.48 2.51 -14.09
C TYR A 375 13.81 1.41 -13.08
N LEU A 376 12.88 0.50 -12.79
CA LEU A 376 13.12 -0.63 -11.88
C LEU A 376 14.22 -1.58 -12.41
N PHE A 377 14.35 -1.77 -13.72
CA PHE A 377 15.51 -2.47 -14.29
C PHE A 377 16.83 -1.75 -13.99
N SER A 378 16.87 -0.43 -14.10
CA SER A 378 18.06 0.36 -13.77
C SER A 378 18.44 0.29 -12.28
N TYR A 379 17.49 -0.08 -11.42
CA TYR A 379 17.69 -0.24 -9.98
C TYR A 379 18.33 -1.59 -9.61
N ILE A 380 18.31 -2.61 -10.47
CA ILE A 380 18.85 -3.97 -10.21
C ILE A 380 20.28 -3.96 -9.63
N PRO A 381 21.24 -3.14 -10.14
CA PRO A 381 22.60 -3.12 -9.59
C PRO A 381 22.67 -2.66 -8.12
N LYS A 382 21.63 -1.99 -7.63
CA LYS A 382 21.57 -1.49 -6.24
C LYS A 382 21.01 -2.51 -5.25
N MET A 383 20.41 -3.59 -5.76
CA MET A 383 19.92 -4.69 -4.92
C MET A 383 21.09 -5.50 -4.35
N ASN A 384 20.95 -5.90 -3.08
CA ASN A 384 21.94 -6.76 -2.43
C ASN A 384 21.80 -8.22 -2.88
N ASN A 385 22.91 -8.95 -2.84
CA ASN A 385 22.98 -10.37 -3.13
C ASN A 385 22.59 -11.27 -1.91
N LYS A 386 22.04 -10.70 -0.85
CA LYS A 386 21.67 -11.45 0.35
C LYS A 386 20.15 -11.53 0.47
#